data_4c38f9d455bd1c834c52f9bd11dba1a3
#
_entry.id   4c38f9d455bd1c834c52f9bd11dba1a3
#
_cell.length_a   1.000
_cell.length_b   1.000
_cell.length_c   1.000
_cell.angle_alpha   90.00
_cell.angle_beta   90.00
_cell.angle_gamma   90.00
#
_symmetry.space_group_name_H-M   'P 1'
#
loop_
_entity.id
_entity.type
_entity.pdbx_description
1 polymer ?
#
loop_
_entity_poly.entity_id
_entity_poly.type
_entity_poly.pdbx_seq_one_letter_code
_entity_poly.pdbx_strand_id
1 'polypeptide(L)'
;TRQTEHLWAGDAEMAEAVLAGKAKSSFIDVATDVDDRIRGLIMVSLREEMLSHEPSAHLEAIVVEPNARGTGLGKRLMEHCEQRVRDLGAISLTLHVFARNERARALYAAQEFDEELIRAIKWLD
;
A
#
# COMPACT_ATOMS: atom_id res chain seq x y z
N THR A 1 10.27 -12.19 19.18
CA THR A 1 9.34 -11.41 19.97
C THR A 1 7.91 -11.70 19.58
N ARG A 2 7.06 -11.59 20.54
CA ARG A 2 5.65 -11.75 20.29
C ARG A 2 5.12 -10.62 19.41
N GLN A 3 4.31 -10.96 18.46
CA GLN A 3 3.66 -9.97 17.63
C GLN A 3 2.60 -9.25 18.42
N THR A 4 2.66 -7.94 18.38
CA THR A 4 1.68 -7.09 19.05
C THR A 4 0.69 -6.48 18.06
N GLU A 5 0.95 -6.63 16.77
CA GLU A 5 0.06 -6.12 15.73
C GLU A 5 -0.64 -7.26 15.02
N HIS A 6 -1.85 -7.02 14.63
CA HIS A 6 -2.62 -7.92 13.80
C HIS A 6 -2.94 -7.22 12.50
N LEU A 7 -2.84 -7.96 11.40
CA LEU A 7 -3.16 -7.43 10.08
C LEU A 7 -4.45 -8.09 9.61
N TRP A 8 -5.41 -7.27 9.23
CA TRP A 8 -6.64 -7.79 8.68
C TRP A 8 -7.30 -6.76 7.74
N ALA A 9 -8.23 -7.24 6.92
CA ALA A 9 -8.96 -6.43 5.95
C ALA A 9 -10.28 -5.95 6.54
N GLY A 10 -10.26 -5.53 7.79
CA GLY A 10 -11.47 -5.31 8.54
C GLY A 10 -12.41 -4.26 7.99
N ASP A 11 -11.88 -3.28 7.30
CA ASP A 11 -12.67 -2.12 6.93
C ASP A 11 -12.84 -1.97 5.43
N ALA A 12 -12.74 -3.07 4.67
CA ALA A 12 -12.89 -2.99 3.23
C ALA A 12 -14.23 -2.38 2.82
N GLU A 13 -15.32 -2.80 3.45
CA GLU A 13 -16.63 -2.27 3.14
C GLU A 13 -16.77 -0.81 3.51
N MET A 14 -16.23 -0.43 4.66
CA MET A 14 -16.23 0.96 5.10
C MET A 14 -15.39 1.81 4.15
N ALA A 15 -14.23 1.28 3.73
CA ALA A 15 -13.37 1.97 2.80
C ALA A 15 -14.11 2.24 1.48
N GLU A 16 -14.83 1.25 0.99
CA GLU A 16 -15.61 1.43 -0.24
C GLU A 16 -16.68 2.49 -0.06
N ALA A 17 -17.34 2.53 1.08
CA ALA A 17 -18.36 3.54 1.36
C ALA A 17 -17.76 4.93 1.39
N VAL A 18 -16.60 5.08 2.04
CA VAL A 18 -15.91 6.36 2.14
C VAL A 18 -15.38 6.80 0.78
N LEU A 19 -14.95 5.85 -0.02
CA LEU A 19 -14.40 6.08 -1.33
C LEU A 19 -15.44 5.94 -2.44
N ALA A 20 -16.71 6.15 -2.10
CA ALA A 20 -17.80 6.04 -3.06
C ALA A 20 -17.47 6.81 -4.34
N GLY A 21 -17.66 6.18 -5.48
CA GLY A 21 -17.30 6.75 -6.77
C GLY A 21 -15.91 6.36 -7.24
N LYS A 22 -15.11 5.76 -6.36
CA LYS A 22 -13.83 5.18 -6.75
C LYS A 22 -14.04 3.71 -7.13
N ALA A 23 -12.96 3.02 -7.41
CA ALA A 23 -13.04 1.61 -7.80
C ALA A 23 -13.71 0.79 -6.71
N LYS A 24 -14.68 -0.05 -7.11
CA LYS A 24 -15.34 -0.95 -6.18
C LYS A 24 -14.38 -2.00 -5.64
N SER A 25 -13.25 -2.17 -6.29
CA SER A 25 -12.22 -3.13 -5.92
C SER A 25 -11.09 -2.53 -5.08
N SER A 26 -11.37 -1.43 -4.41
CA SER A 26 -10.42 -0.86 -3.47
C SER A 26 -10.66 -1.43 -2.07
N PHE A 27 -9.58 -1.48 -1.28
CA PHE A 27 -9.70 -1.90 0.11
C PHE A 27 -8.68 -1.19 0.99
N ILE A 28 -8.95 -1.19 2.28
CA ILE A 28 -8.02 -0.71 3.30
C ILE A 28 -7.82 -1.85 4.30
N ASP A 29 -6.57 -2.20 4.52
CA ASP A 29 -6.21 -3.14 5.59
C ASP A 29 -5.46 -2.37 6.65
N VAL A 30 -5.72 -2.72 7.90
CA VAL A 30 -5.12 -2.02 9.04
C VAL A 30 -4.29 -2.98 9.87
N ALA A 31 -3.26 -2.44 10.50
CA ALA A 31 -2.46 -3.16 11.47
C ALA A 31 -2.80 -2.61 12.85
N THR A 32 -3.14 -3.48 13.77
CA THR A 32 -3.50 -3.05 15.11
C THR A 32 -2.59 -3.72 16.16
N ASP A 33 -2.52 -3.09 17.31
CA ASP A 33 -1.80 -3.68 18.44
C ASP A 33 -2.74 -4.54 19.28
N VAL A 34 -2.24 -5.04 20.41
CA VAL A 34 -3.00 -5.92 21.30
C VAL A 34 -4.23 -5.24 21.89
N ASP A 35 -4.26 -3.91 21.89
CA ASP A 35 -5.38 -3.14 22.42
C ASP A 35 -6.32 -2.66 21.31
N ASP A 36 -6.19 -3.24 20.13
CA ASP A 36 -6.99 -2.90 18.93
C ASP A 36 -6.80 -1.46 18.45
N ARG A 37 -5.69 -0.84 18.81
CA ARG A 37 -5.37 0.49 18.30
C ARG A 37 -4.70 0.35 16.94
N ILE A 38 -5.14 1.17 16.00
CA ILE A 38 -4.56 1.16 14.65
C ILE A 38 -3.17 1.77 14.69
N ARG A 39 -2.19 1.01 14.22
CA ARG A 39 -0.79 1.43 14.19
C ARG A 39 -0.31 1.73 12.78
N GLY A 40 -1.00 1.22 11.79
CA GLY A 40 -0.68 1.49 10.39
C GLY A 40 -1.79 0.98 9.50
N LEU A 41 -1.70 1.37 8.23
CA LEU A 41 -2.68 0.91 7.25
C LEU A 41 -2.09 0.92 5.85
N ILE A 42 -2.72 0.17 4.98
CA ILE A 42 -2.50 0.25 3.55
C ILE A 42 -3.84 0.50 2.86
N MET A 43 -3.80 1.27 1.79
CA MET A 43 -4.94 1.49 0.92
C MET A 43 -4.55 1.03 -0.47
N VAL A 44 -5.35 0.15 -1.06
CA VAL A 44 -4.99 -0.51 -2.30
C VAL A 44 -6.18 -0.48 -3.25
N SER A 45 -5.92 -0.27 -4.52
CA SER A 45 -6.93 -0.43 -5.57
C SER A 45 -6.51 -1.55 -6.51
N LEU A 46 -7.47 -2.36 -6.91
CA LEU A 46 -7.26 -3.39 -7.92
C LEU A 46 -7.65 -2.78 -9.27
N ARG A 47 -6.81 -2.97 -10.25
CA ARG A 47 -7.01 -2.36 -11.56
C ARG A 47 -6.30 -3.16 -12.64
N GLU A 48 -6.50 -2.76 -13.87
CA GLU A 48 -5.73 -3.25 -15.00
C GLU A 48 -4.44 -2.43 -15.07
N GLU A 49 -3.32 -3.09 -15.25
CA GLU A 49 -2.03 -2.40 -15.35
C GLU A 49 -1.96 -1.65 -16.68
N MET A 50 -1.49 -0.40 -16.63
CA MET A 50 -1.64 0.52 -17.76
C MET A 50 -0.86 0.11 -19.02
N LEU A 51 0.22 -0.62 -18.86
CA LEU A 51 1.06 -1.02 -19.99
C LEU A 51 0.73 -2.43 -20.49
N SER A 52 0.55 -3.37 -19.58
CA SER A 52 0.33 -4.78 -19.92
C SER A 52 -1.14 -5.15 -20.05
N HIS A 53 -2.04 -4.34 -19.48
CA HIS A 53 -3.49 -4.62 -19.43
C HIS A 53 -3.83 -5.87 -18.64
N GLU A 54 -2.93 -6.34 -17.79
CA GLU A 54 -3.15 -7.52 -16.95
C GLU A 54 -3.64 -7.12 -15.57
N PRO A 55 -4.23 -8.06 -14.81
CA PRO A 55 -4.71 -7.75 -13.46
C PRO A 55 -3.57 -7.26 -12.58
N SER A 56 -3.77 -6.12 -11.94
CA SER A 56 -2.74 -5.49 -11.14
C SER A 56 -3.37 -4.83 -9.91
N ALA A 57 -2.53 -4.48 -8.97
CA ALA A 57 -2.94 -3.69 -7.82
C ALA A 57 -2.06 -2.45 -7.74
N HIS A 58 -2.61 -1.38 -7.20
CA HIS A 58 -1.88 -0.15 -6.98
C HIS A 58 -1.97 0.21 -5.50
N LEU A 59 -0.82 0.34 -4.86
CA LEU A 59 -0.75 0.81 -3.48
C LEU A 59 -0.97 2.31 -3.49
N GLU A 60 -2.13 2.73 -3.00
CA GLU A 60 -2.51 4.14 -2.97
C GLU A 60 -1.84 4.86 -1.80
N ALA A 61 -1.72 4.17 -0.67
CA ALA A 61 -1.13 4.77 0.51
C ALA A 61 -0.65 3.68 1.47
N ILE A 62 0.43 3.98 2.16
CA ILE A 62 0.88 3.21 3.31
C ILE A 62 1.19 4.22 4.40
N VAL A 63 0.61 4.00 5.56
CA VAL A 63 0.75 4.93 6.68
C VAL A 63 1.17 4.13 7.91
N VAL A 64 2.17 4.61 8.60
CA VAL A 64 2.63 4.02 9.86
C VAL A 64 2.61 5.12 10.90
N GLU A 65 1.95 4.87 12.01
CA GLU A 65 1.91 5.82 13.12
C GLU A 65 3.35 6.16 13.54
N PRO A 66 3.64 7.45 13.83
CA PRO A 66 5.01 7.84 14.19
C PRO A 66 5.63 6.99 15.32
N ASN A 67 4.84 6.60 16.31
CA ASN A 67 5.35 5.80 17.42
C ASN A 67 5.65 4.35 17.03
N ALA A 68 5.15 3.91 15.89
CA ALA A 68 5.40 2.55 15.39
C ALA A 68 6.50 2.51 14.34
N ARG A 69 7.06 3.65 13.97
CA ARG A 69 8.15 3.71 13.00
C ARG A 69 9.41 3.10 13.59
N GLY A 70 10.19 2.47 12.73
CA GLY A 70 11.41 1.80 13.17
C GLY A 70 11.19 0.44 13.80
N THR A 71 9.94 -0.04 13.81
CA THR A 71 9.61 -1.35 14.39
C THR A 71 9.50 -2.45 13.33
N GLY A 72 9.68 -2.10 12.06
CA GLY A 72 9.48 -3.04 10.97
C GLY A 72 8.04 -3.15 10.50
N LEU A 73 7.15 -2.32 11.03
CA LEU A 73 5.73 -2.40 10.67
C LEU A 73 5.51 -2.07 9.20
N GLY A 74 6.21 -1.06 8.67
CA GLY A 74 6.10 -0.71 7.25
C GLY A 74 6.45 -1.88 6.34
N LYS A 75 7.52 -2.59 6.66
CA LYS A 75 7.92 -3.77 5.91
C LYS A 75 6.84 -4.86 5.98
N ARG A 76 6.31 -5.07 7.17
CA ARG A 76 5.27 -6.09 7.37
C ARG A 76 3.98 -5.73 6.63
N LEU A 77 3.63 -4.44 6.61
CA LEU A 77 2.49 -3.98 5.84
C LEU A 77 2.69 -4.21 4.35
N MET A 78 3.90 -3.97 3.85
CA MET A 78 4.21 -4.23 2.45
C MET A 78 4.13 -5.72 2.12
N GLU A 79 4.67 -6.55 2.98
CA GLU A 79 4.59 -8.00 2.78
C GLU A 79 3.15 -8.49 2.81
N HIS A 80 2.36 -7.95 3.73
CA HIS A 80 0.94 -8.26 3.81
C HIS A 80 0.22 -7.81 2.53
N CYS A 81 0.49 -6.60 2.08
CA CYS A 81 -0.09 -6.07 0.85
C CYS A 81 0.19 -6.98 -0.33
N GLU A 82 1.45 -7.36 -0.49
CA GLU A 82 1.86 -8.19 -1.61
C GLU A 82 1.13 -9.53 -1.60
N GLN A 83 1.04 -10.17 -0.44
CA GLN A 83 0.34 -11.45 -0.34
C GLN A 83 -1.15 -11.28 -0.60
N ARG A 84 -1.73 -10.23 -0.04
CA ARG A 84 -3.16 -9.96 -0.19
C ARG A 84 -3.55 -9.78 -1.65
N VAL A 85 -2.80 -8.95 -2.38
CA VAL A 85 -3.14 -8.69 -3.79
C VAL A 85 -2.84 -9.90 -4.66
N ARG A 86 -1.82 -10.67 -4.31
CA ARG A 86 -1.54 -11.93 -5.01
C ARG A 86 -2.71 -12.89 -4.86
N ASP A 87 -3.25 -12.99 -3.65
CA ASP A 87 -4.41 -13.86 -3.39
C ASP A 87 -5.65 -13.39 -4.14
N LEU A 88 -5.73 -12.09 -4.44
CA LEU A 88 -6.83 -11.51 -5.19
C LEU A 88 -6.63 -11.59 -6.72
N GLY A 89 -5.54 -12.20 -7.16
CA GLY A 89 -5.30 -12.46 -8.57
C GLY A 89 -4.43 -11.43 -9.28
N ALA A 90 -3.91 -10.44 -8.58
CA ALA A 90 -3.02 -9.47 -9.19
C ALA A 90 -1.67 -10.11 -9.50
N ILE A 91 -1.13 -9.80 -10.67
CA ILE A 91 0.18 -10.32 -11.07
C ILE A 91 1.27 -9.26 -10.92
N SER A 92 0.90 -8.04 -10.58
CA SER A 92 1.86 -6.98 -10.31
C SER A 92 1.29 -6.02 -9.27
N LEU A 93 2.17 -5.27 -8.65
CA LEU A 93 1.83 -4.27 -7.66
C LEU A 93 2.60 -3.01 -8.02
N THR A 94 1.88 -1.91 -8.20
CA THR A 94 2.51 -0.64 -8.55
C THR A 94 2.31 0.37 -7.42
N LEU A 95 3.12 1.39 -7.40
CA LEU A 95 2.96 2.51 -6.48
C LEU A 95 3.61 3.75 -7.09
N HIS A 96 3.31 4.89 -6.50
CA HIS A 96 3.99 6.14 -6.85
C HIS A 96 4.79 6.61 -5.64
N VAL A 97 5.94 7.19 -5.88
CA VAL A 97 6.78 7.77 -4.84
C VAL A 97 7.46 9.01 -5.41
N PHE A 98 7.54 10.06 -4.60
CA PHE A 98 8.24 11.26 -5.05
C PHE A 98 9.73 10.97 -5.19
N ALA A 99 10.32 11.47 -6.27
CA ALA A 99 11.73 11.22 -6.57
C ALA A 99 12.67 11.63 -5.43
N ARG A 100 12.31 12.68 -4.70
CA ARG A 100 13.13 13.17 -3.58
C ARG A 100 12.91 12.42 -2.28
N ASN A 101 11.92 11.51 -2.23
CA ASN A 101 11.68 10.72 -1.04
C ASN A 101 12.61 9.50 -1.04
N GLU A 102 13.88 9.76 -0.75
CA GLU A 102 14.92 8.74 -0.83
C GLU A 102 14.69 7.59 0.13
N ARG A 103 14.15 7.90 1.29
CA ARG A 103 13.87 6.86 2.30
C ARG A 103 12.83 5.87 1.80
N ALA A 104 11.74 6.37 1.25
CA ALA A 104 10.69 5.50 0.71
C ALA A 104 11.20 4.71 -0.49
N ARG A 105 11.96 5.38 -1.37
CA ARG A 105 12.53 4.71 -2.54
C ARG A 105 13.45 3.56 -2.14
N ALA A 106 14.26 3.77 -1.10
CA ALA A 106 15.13 2.72 -0.60
C ALA A 106 14.33 1.56 -0.02
N LEU A 107 13.27 1.85 0.70
CA LEU A 107 12.38 0.82 1.22
C LEU A 107 11.78 -0.03 0.09
N TYR A 108 11.27 0.65 -0.94
CA TYR A 108 10.64 -0.06 -2.04
C TYR A 108 11.65 -0.84 -2.87
N ALA A 109 12.85 -0.31 -3.06
CA ALA A 109 13.91 -1.06 -3.74
C ALA A 109 14.26 -2.33 -2.96
N ALA A 110 14.30 -2.25 -1.64
CA ALA A 110 14.56 -3.41 -0.79
C ALA A 110 13.43 -4.45 -0.88
N GLN A 111 12.23 -4.02 -1.26
CA GLN A 111 11.10 -4.91 -1.49
C GLN A 111 10.97 -5.29 -2.96
N GLU A 112 12.04 -5.08 -3.73
CA GLU A 112 12.16 -5.50 -5.13
C GLU A 112 11.24 -4.77 -6.11
N PHE A 113 10.90 -3.52 -5.79
CA PHE A 113 10.23 -2.66 -6.76
C PHE A 113 11.27 -2.05 -7.68
N ASP A 114 10.98 -2.11 -8.99
CA ASP A 114 11.80 -1.45 -9.99
C ASP A 114 11.16 -0.11 -10.36
N GLU A 115 11.98 0.93 -10.44
CA GLU A 115 11.49 2.24 -10.90
C GLU A 115 11.40 2.22 -12.41
N GLU A 116 10.18 2.23 -12.92
CA GLU A 116 9.92 1.97 -14.33
C GLU A 116 9.55 3.20 -15.12
N LEU A 117 8.88 4.15 -14.49
CA LEU A 117 8.41 5.36 -15.15
C LEU A 117 8.91 6.59 -14.44
N ILE A 118 9.18 7.64 -15.23
CA ILE A 118 9.54 8.95 -14.69
C ILE A 118 8.45 9.93 -15.10
N ARG A 119 7.83 10.57 -14.12
CA ARG A 119 6.86 11.63 -14.36
C ARG A 119 7.59 12.96 -14.30
N ALA A 120 7.50 13.75 -15.35
CA ALA A 120 8.08 15.07 -15.40
C ALA A 120 6.98 16.12 -15.31
N ILE A 121 7.26 17.22 -14.63
CA ILE A 121 6.30 18.30 -14.49
C ILE A 121 6.99 19.64 -14.67
N LYS A 122 6.31 20.53 -15.35
CA LYS A 122 6.75 21.91 -15.51
C LYS A 122 5.58 22.81 -15.16
N TRP A 123 5.78 23.67 -14.17
CA TRP A 123 4.74 24.62 -13.81
C TRP A 123 4.71 25.76 -14.82
N LEU A 124 3.52 26.09 -15.27
CA LEU A 124 3.34 27.16 -16.26
C LEU A 124 2.77 28.40 -15.58
N ASP A 125 3.35 29.55 -15.90
CA ASP A 125 2.90 30.84 -15.34
C ASP A 125 1.60 31.30 -15.96
#